data_33bcfd8e98eb9b39586ad62daae587eb
#
_entry.id   33bcfd8e98eb9b39586ad62daae587eb
#
_cell.length_a   1.000
_cell.length_b   1.000
_cell.length_c   1.000
_cell.angle_alpha   90.00
_cell.angle_beta   90.00
_cell.angle_gamma   90.00
#
_symmetry.space_group_name_H-M   'P 1'
#
loop_
_entity.id
_entity.type
_entity.pdbx_description
1 polymer ?
#
loop_
_entity_poly.entity_id
_entity_poly.type
_entity_poly.pdbx_seq_one_letter_code
_entity_poly.pdbx_strand_id
1 'polypeptide(L)'
;MQFSKEHIDESAKLINEVQPWMVFLMTLFLAKGSALCSVAQKGKFTENTAGENLLEEMRLIEALELKDTQILGMHPSNSVPLAGRLPQDKDRLLAALEKGIKARSEEFFPLARKEAPRAGTLAKNLTERKRI
;
A
#
# COMPACT_ATOMS: atom_id res chain seq x y z
N MET A 1 -10.82 -5.92 7.17
CA MET A 1 -9.51 -5.73 7.82
C MET A 1 -9.34 -6.49 9.16
N GLN A 2 -9.72 -7.75 9.20
CA GLN A 2 -9.76 -8.52 10.46
C GLN A 2 -8.38 -8.71 11.12
N PHE A 3 -7.29 -8.75 10.33
CA PHE A 3 -5.91 -8.98 10.82
C PHE A 3 -4.94 -7.83 10.52
N SER A 4 -5.43 -6.68 10.06
CA SER A 4 -4.58 -5.58 9.63
C SER A 4 -3.69 -5.05 10.75
N LYS A 5 -4.24 -4.89 11.94
CA LYS A 5 -3.47 -4.38 13.08
C LYS A 5 -2.36 -5.35 13.50
N GLU A 6 -2.69 -6.63 13.66
CA GLU A 6 -1.70 -7.66 14.01
C GLU A 6 -0.61 -7.78 12.96
N HIS A 7 -0.97 -7.75 11.68
CA HIS A 7 -0.02 -7.78 10.57
C HIS A 7 0.97 -6.60 10.63
N ILE A 8 0.48 -5.40 10.89
CA ILE A 8 1.32 -4.21 11.00
C ILE A 8 2.23 -4.29 12.22
N ASP A 9 1.69 -4.66 13.38
CA ASP A 9 2.44 -4.74 14.62
C ASP A 9 3.59 -5.77 14.51
N GLU A 10 3.31 -6.96 13.96
CA GLU A 10 4.33 -8.00 13.76
C GLU A 10 5.35 -7.62 12.68
N SER A 11 4.90 -6.97 11.61
CA SER A 11 5.80 -6.46 10.55
C SER A 11 6.73 -5.38 11.11
N ALA A 12 6.21 -4.42 11.86
CA ALA A 12 7.00 -3.37 12.49
C ALA A 12 8.03 -3.96 13.48
N LYS A 13 7.61 -4.93 14.28
CA LYS A 13 8.50 -5.62 15.20
C LYS A 13 9.68 -6.28 14.48
N LEU A 14 9.40 -7.05 13.42
CA LEU A 14 10.43 -7.69 12.63
C LEU A 14 11.38 -6.66 11.98
N ILE A 15 10.85 -5.61 11.39
CA ILE A 15 11.63 -4.56 10.74
C ILE A 15 12.51 -3.83 11.77
N ASN A 16 11.98 -3.55 12.96
CA ASN A 16 12.73 -2.93 14.05
C ASN A 16 13.87 -3.83 14.56
N GLU A 17 13.67 -5.14 14.60
CA GLU A 17 14.72 -6.10 14.97
C GLU A 17 15.81 -6.19 13.91
N VAL A 18 15.44 -6.23 12.63
CA VAL A 18 16.36 -6.38 11.50
C VAL A 18 17.16 -5.11 11.22
N GLN A 19 16.58 -3.94 11.47
CA GLN A 19 17.20 -2.63 11.16
C GLN A 19 17.70 -2.57 9.69
N PRO A 20 16.84 -2.77 8.69
CA PRO A 20 17.23 -2.84 7.29
C PRO A 20 17.75 -1.50 6.79
N TRP A 21 18.60 -1.52 5.77
CA TRP A 21 19.07 -0.30 5.10
C TRP A 21 17.94 0.43 4.36
N MET A 22 16.98 -0.32 3.80
CA MET A 22 15.84 0.22 3.06
C MET A 22 14.58 -0.60 3.32
N VAL A 23 13.44 0.08 3.40
CA VAL A 23 12.09 -0.50 3.33
C VAL A 23 11.38 0.06 2.10
N PHE A 24 10.98 -0.82 1.21
CA PHE A 24 10.23 -0.48 0.01
C PHE A 24 8.73 -0.79 0.23
N LEU A 25 7.89 0.22 0.08
CA LEU A 25 6.44 0.11 0.26
C LEU A 25 5.74 0.09 -1.10
N MET A 26 4.86 -0.87 -1.27
CA MET A 26 4.06 -1.01 -2.48
C MET A 26 2.66 -1.52 -2.13
N THR A 27 1.64 -0.91 -2.71
CA THR A 27 0.26 -1.39 -2.55
C THR A 27 0.10 -2.75 -3.21
N LEU A 28 -0.47 -3.69 -2.48
CA LEU A 28 -0.83 -5.00 -3.00
C LEU A 28 -1.88 -4.86 -4.10
N PHE A 29 -1.68 -5.56 -5.20
CA PHE A 29 -2.71 -5.76 -6.22
C PHE A 29 -2.87 -7.25 -6.55
N LEU A 30 -4.07 -7.64 -6.89
CA LEU A 30 -4.39 -9.03 -7.19
C LEU A 30 -4.14 -9.34 -8.68
N ALA A 31 -3.01 -9.96 -8.97
CA ALA A 31 -2.72 -10.41 -10.33
C ALA A 31 -3.67 -11.55 -10.72
N LYS A 32 -4.25 -11.45 -11.94
CA LYS A 32 -5.09 -12.52 -12.49
C LYS A 32 -4.29 -13.83 -12.57
N GLY A 33 -4.88 -14.89 -12.04
CA GLY A 33 -4.26 -16.23 -12.01
C GLY A 33 -3.36 -16.47 -10.79
N SER A 34 -3.14 -15.48 -9.91
CA SER A 34 -2.45 -15.72 -8.65
C SER A 34 -3.34 -16.49 -7.65
N ALA A 35 -2.70 -17.20 -6.73
CA ALA A 35 -3.40 -17.91 -5.67
C ALA A 35 -4.28 -16.96 -4.84
N LEU A 36 -3.78 -15.78 -4.51
CA LEU A 36 -4.52 -14.78 -3.74
C LEU A 36 -5.74 -14.24 -4.50
N CYS A 37 -5.62 -14.03 -5.82
CA CYS A 37 -6.75 -13.66 -6.66
C CYS A 37 -7.86 -14.72 -6.61
N SER A 38 -7.50 -16.00 -6.64
CA SER A 38 -8.46 -17.11 -6.51
C SER A 38 -9.16 -17.11 -5.14
N VAL A 39 -8.41 -16.81 -4.08
CA VAL A 39 -8.96 -16.71 -2.71
C VAL A 39 -9.94 -15.53 -2.60
N ALA A 40 -9.60 -14.39 -3.20
CA ALA A 40 -10.46 -13.22 -3.25
C ALA A 40 -11.75 -13.46 -4.03
N GLN A 41 -11.67 -14.15 -5.16
CA GLN A 41 -12.85 -14.54 -5.96
C GLN A 41 -13.83 -15.43 -5.18
N LYS A 42 -13.33 -16.22 -4.26
CA LYS A 42 -14.12 -17.06 -3.34
C LYS A 42 -14.67 -16.29 -2.13
N GLY A 43 -14.46 -14.99 -2.06
CA GLY A 43 -14.90 -14.14 -0.96
C GLY A 43 -14.13 -14.34 0.36
N LYS A 44 -12.99 -15.03 0.31
CA LYS A 44 -12.16 -15.31 1.51
C LYS A 44 -11.05 -14.27 1.73
N PHE A 45 -10.90 -13.32 0.84
CA PHE A 45 -9.99 -12.19 0.95
C PHE A 45 -10.63 -10.95 0.34
N THR A 46 -10.49 -9.82 1.02
CA THR A 46 -10.98 -8.51 0.54
C THR A 46 -9.80 -7.56 0.48
N GLU A 47 -9.59 -6.95 -0.69
CA GLU A 47 -8.59 -5.90 -0.86
C GLU A 47 -8.95 -4.67 -0.03
N ASN A 48 -7.94 -4.02 0.51
CA ASN A 48 -8.11 -2.73 1.15
C ASN A 48 -8.52 -1.65 0.14
N THR A 49 -9.26 -0.67 0.62
CA THR A 49 -9.44 0.60 -0.09
C THR A 49 -8.15 1.41 -0.05
N ALA A 50 -8.05 2.42 -0.91
CA ALA A 50 -6.89 3.32 -0.90
C ALA A 50 -6.69 4.01 0.47
N GLY A 51 -7.78 4.38 1.14
CA GLY A 51 -7.71 4.98 2.48
C GLY A 51 -7.27 4.00 3.56
N GLU A 52 -7.74 2.76 3.48
CA GLU A 52 -7.31 1.70 4.38
C GLU A 52 -5.81 1.43 4.23
N ASN A 53 -5.29 1.41 3.00
CA ASN A 53 -3.85 1.28 2.74
C ASN A 53 -3.06 2.44 3.34
N LEU A 54 -3.51 3.69 3.18
CA LEU A 54 -2.84 4.86 3.78
C LEU A 54 -2.85 4.81 5.31
N LEU A 55 -3.93 4.33 5.92
CA LEU A 55 -3.98 4.12 7.38
C LEU A 55 -3.01 3.03 7.84
N GLU A 56 -2.87 1.95 7.08
CA GLU A 56 -1.90 0.90 7.37
C GLU A 56 -0.46 1.40 7.25
N GLU A 57 -0.15 2.13 6.17
CA GLU A 57 1.17 2.76 5.98
C GLU A 57 1.49 3.73 7.13
N MET A 58 0.52 4.56 7.54
CA MET A 58 0.71 5.50 8.65
C MET A 58 1.01 4.75 9.96
N ARG A 59 0.24 3.72 10.30
CA ARG A 59 0.47 2.90 11.49
C ARG A 59 1.83 2.20 11.46
N LEU A 60 2.22 1.69 10.28
CA LEU A 60 3.54 1.09 10.12
C LEU A 60 4.65 2.11 10.39
N ILE A 61 4.62 3.26 9.74
CA ILE A 61 5.63 4.31 9.94
C ILE A 61 5.67 4.80 11.39
N GLU A 62 4.52 4.93 12.06
CA GLU A 62 4.44 5.28 13.48
C GLU A 62 5.16 4.25 14.37
N ALA A 63 4.97 2.96 14.09
CA ALA A 63 5.52 1.85 14.86
C ALA A 63 6.99 1.56 14.56
N LEU A 64 7.56 2.09 13.48
CA LEU A 64 8.95 1.88 13.12
C LEU A 64 9.89 2.70 14.02
N GLU A 65 10.81 2.01 14.68
CA GLU A 65 11.88 2.56 15.52
C GLU A 65 13.24 2.21 14.90
N LEU A 66 13.58 2.94 13.83
CA LEU A 66 14.74 2.66 13.01
C LEU A 66 15.83 3.70 13.23
N LYS A 67 17.09 3.26 13.17
CA LYS A 67 18.26 4.13 13.41
C LYS A 67 18.72 4.86 12.16
N ASP A 68 18.67 4.19 11.02
CA ASP A 68 19.10 4.74 9.72
C ASP A 68 18.56 3.89 8.57
N THR A 69 17.29 4.07 8.24
CA THR A 69 16.62 3.29 7.19
C THR A 69 15.95 4.21 6.18
N GLN A 70 16.19 3.98 4.91
CA GLN A 70 15.51 4.67 3.83
C GLN A 70 14.09 4.07 3.62
N ILE A 71 13.09 4.92 3.58
CA ILE A 71 11.71 4.56 3.21
C ILE A 71 11.47 5.00 1.77
N LEU A 72 11.07 4.07 0.93
CA LEU A 72 10.69 4.31 -0.45
C LEU A 72 9.32 3.75 -0.74
N GLY A 73 8.37 4.62 -1.03
CA GLY A 73 7.01 4.30 -1.44
C GLY A 73 6.62 5.05 -2.71
N MET A 74 7.52 5.09 -3.70
CA MET A 74 7.35 5.84 -4.95
C MET A 74 6.69 5.03 -6.07
N HIS A 75 6.24 3.79 -5.79
CA HIS A 75 5.59 2.97 -6.79
C HIS A 75 4.26 3.60 -7.24
N PRO A 76 3.92 3.58 -8.55
CA PRO A 76 2.68 4.17 -9.08
C PRO A 76 1.39 3.60 -8.48
N SER A 77 1.43 2.41 -7.87
CA SER A 77 0.28 1.82 -7.18
C SER A 77 -0.03 2.49 -5.83
N ASN A 78 0.92 3.24 -5.27
CA ASN A 78 0.74 3.91 -4.00
C ASN A 78 -0.06 5.21 -4.19
N SER A 79 -1.00 5.44 -3.30
CA SER A 79 -1.86 6.62 -3.35
C SER A 79 -1.16 7.92 -2.96
N VAL A 80 -0.15 7.82 -2.12
CA VAL A 80 0.73 8.91 -1.70
C VAL A 80 2.17 8.46 -1.91
N PRO A 81 2.95 9.20 -2.72
CA PRO A 81 4.36 8.89 -2.87
C PRO A 81 5.12 9.25 -1.59
N LEU A 82 5.92 8.32 -1.09
CA LEU A 82 6.76 8.50 0.09
C LEU A 82 8.22 8.30 -0.24
N ALA A 83 9.07 9.21 0.20
CA ALA A 83 10.51 9.06 0.17
C ALA A 83 11.13 9.81 1.34
N GLY A 84 11.92 9.14 2.14
CA GLY A 84 12.57 9.75 3.29
C GLY A 84 13.41 8.76 4.08
N ARG A 85 14.04 9.24 5.12
CA ARG A 85 14.92 8.47 6.00
C ARG A 85 14.40 8.50 7.43
N LEU A 86 14.33 7.36 8.07
CA LEU A 86 13.98 7.26 9.49
C LEU A 86 15.25 7.22 10.34
N PRO A 87 15.25 7.92 11.50
CA PRO A 87 14.12 8.61 12.14
C PRO A 87 13.91 10.07 11.67
N GLN A 88 14.83 10.65 10.89
CA GLN A 88 14.88 12.09 10.61
C GLN A 88 13.62 12.64 9.95
N ASP A 89 13.04 11.90 9.00
CA ASP A 89 11.90 12.32 8.19
C ASP A 89 10.55 11.80 8.69
N LYS A 90 10.50 11.16 9.87
CA LYS A 90 9.29 10.49 10.37
C LYS A 90 8.08 11.41 10.37
N ASP A 91 8.21 12.59 10.96
CA ASP A 91 7.10 13.55 11.06
C ASP A 91 6.64 14.04 9.70
N ARG A 92 7.57 14.25 8.76
CA ARG A 92 7.26 14.65 7.39
C ARG A 92 6.51 13.56 6.64
N LEU A 93 6.92 12.30 6.78
CA LEU A 93 6.25 11.16 6.15
C LEU A 93 4.85 10.97 6.71
N LEU A 94 4.68 11.05 8.02
CA LEU A 94 3.38 10.98 8.68
C LEU A 94 2.45 12.12 8.24
N ALA A 95 2.96 13.35 8.16
CA ALA A 95 2.18 14.50 7.68
C ALA A 95 1.72 14.33 6.23
N ALA A 96 2.56 13.77 5.35
CA ALA A 96 2.17 13.47 3.96
C ALA A 96 1.04 12.44 3.89
N LEU A 97 1.11 11.37 4.68
CA LEU A 97 0.06 10.36 4.76
C LEU A 97 -1.24 10.93 5.35
N GLU A 98 -1.16 11.71 6.41
CA GLU A 98 -2.31 12.38 7.02
C GLU A 98 -3.02 13.31 6.03
N LYS A 99 -2.25 14.09 5.27
CA LYS A 99 -2.77 14.93 4.19
C LYS A 99 -3.46 14.10 3.11
N GLY A 100 -2.87 12.99 2.72
CA GLY A 100 -3.46 12.05 1.75
C GLY A 100 -4.77 11.44 2.23
N ILE A 101 -4.87 11.09 3.50
CA ILE A 101 -6.09 10.57 4.13
C ILE A 101 -7.18 11.64 4.16
N LYS A 102 -6.86 12.85 4.58
CA LYS A 102 -7.81 13.98 4.64
C LYS A 102 -8.30 14.44 3.26
N ALA A 103 -7.47 14.35 2.23
CA ALA A 103 -7.84 14.69 0.87
C ALA A 103 -8.83 13.67 0.24
N ARG A 104 -9.01 12.50 0.85
CA ARG A 104 -9.92 11.46 0.41
C ARG A 104 -11.16 11.48 1.28
N SER A 105 -12.26 12.10 0.79
CA SER A 105 -13.56 11.96 1.40
C SER A 105 -14.04 10.51 1.33
N GLU A 106 -14.88 10.08 2.26
CA GLU A 106 -15.47 8.73 2.25
C GLU A 106 -16.17 8.40 0.92
N GLU A 107 -16.71 9.40 0.24
CA GLU A 107 -17.32 9.28 -1.08
C GLU A 107 -16.31 8.89 -2.18
N PHE A 108 -15.02 9.19 -2.00
CA PHE A 108 -13.97 8.84 -2.96
C PHE A 108 -13.56 7.36 -2.91
N PHE A 109 -13.71 6.69 -1.79
CA PHE A 109 -13.29 5.29 -1.64
C PHE A 109 -14.09 4.31 -2.53
N PRO A 110 -15.41 4.41 -2.64
CA PRO A 110 -16.17 3.58 -3.56
C PRO A 110 -15.86 3.84 -5.03
N LEU A 111 -15.51 5.09 -5.38
CA LEU A 111 -15.13 5.46 -6.75
C LEU A 111 -13.75 4.95 -7.12
N ALA A 112 -12.76 5.08 -6.23
CA ALA A 112 -11.43 4.52 -6.42
C ALA A 112 -11.47 2.99 -6.60
N ARG A 113 -12.37 2.31 -5.90
CA ARG A 113 -12.62 0.86 -6.05
C ARG A 113 -13.21 0.47 -7.40
N LYS A 114 -14.01 1.37 -8.01
CA LYS A 114 -14.60 1.16 -9.34
C LYS A 114 -13.63 1.48 -10.47
N GLU A 115 -12.71 2.41 -10.25
CA GLU A 115 -11.77 2.93 -11.25
C GLU A 115 -10.40 2.23 -11.19
N ALA A 116 -10.08 1.55 -10.10
CA ALA A 116 -8.88 0.71 -10.06
C ALA A 116 -8.99 -0.33 -11.19
N PRO A 117 -8.12 -0.30 -12.20
CA PRO A 117 -8.22 -1.24 -13.31
C PRO A 117 -8.14 -2.63 -12.72
N ARG A 118 -9.23 -3.38 -12.81
CA ARG A 118 -9.19 -4.81 -12.53
C ARG A 118 -8.06 -5.37 -13.38
N ALA A 119 -7.20 -6.19 -12.80
CA ALA A 119 -6.00 -6.73 -13.45
C ALA A 119 -6.23 -7.28 -14.88
N GLY A 120 -7.48 -7.59 -15.25
CA GLY A 120 -7.88 -7.96 -16.59
C GLY A 120 -7.91 -6.82 -17.64
N THR A 121 -8.02 -5.56 -17.24
CA THR A 121 -8.13 -4.44 -18.18
C THR A 121 -6.75 -4.01 -18.69
N LEU A 122 -5.72 -4.07 -17.85
CA LEU A 122 -4.33 -3.82 -18.25
C LEU A 122 -3.81 -4.87 -19.25
N ALA A 123 -4.18 -6.13 -19.05
CA ALA A 123 -3.79 -7.21 -19.97
C ALA A 123 -4.44 -7.08 -21.35
N LYS A 124 -5.69 -6.62 -21.43
CA LYS A 124 -6.37 -6.38 -22.72
C LYS A 124 -5.72 -5.24 -23.49
N ASN A 125 -5.41 -4.13 -22.83
CA ASN A 125 -4.79 -2.96 -23.48
C ASN A 125 -3.37 -3.26 -23.99
N LEU A 126 -2.63 -4.16 -23.34
CA LEU A 126 -1.30 -4.60 -23.81
C LEU A 126 -1.38 -5.55 -25.02
N THR A 127 -2.45 -6.35 -25.11
CA THR A 127 -2.64 -7.28 -26.22
C THR A 127 -3.15 -6.57 -27.48
N GLU A 128 -3.96 -5.52 -27.33
CA GLU A 128 -4.45 -4.73 -28.45
C GLU A 128 -3.36 -3.83 -29.05
N ARG A 129 -2.42 -3.31 -28.25
CA ARG A 129 -1.28 -2.51 -28.75
C ARG A 129 -0.27 -3.31 -29.57
N LYS A 130 -0.25 -4.63 -29.49
CA LYS A 130 0.63 -5.51 -30.31
C LYS A 130 0.02 -5.91 -31.64
N ARG A 131 -1.19 -5.46 -31.97
CA ARG A 131 -1.90 -5.79 -33.21
C ARG A 131 -1.99 -4.63 -34.22
N ILE A 132 -1.28 -3.54 -33.97
CA ILE A 132 -1.16 -2.42 -34.91
C ILE A 132 0.24 -2.39 -35.52
#